data_41a34fe459be6dd839b27a8fba9e45c2
#
_entry.id   41a34fe459be6dd839b27a8fba9e45c2
#
_cell.length_a   1.000
_cell.length_b   1.000
_cell.length_c   1.000
_cell.angle_alpha   90.00
_cell.angle_beta   90.00
_cell.angle_gamma   90.00
#
_symmetry.space_group_name_H-M   'P 1'
#
loop_
_entity.id
_entity.type
_entity.pdbx_description
1 polymer ?
#
loop_
_entity_poly.entity_id
_entity_poly.type
_entity_poly.pdbx_seq_one_letter_code
_entity_poly.pdbx_strand_id
1 'polypeptide(L)'
;MQNVNGTAVPQPLVVGVNKQRLWLMAGLAPVAWGVTYFFLGRVELIILGICVIIAVIYGLKEAIWGDSKVTIDSQGVTDSRLGLGTARWRDIRNVYVKELHNVPHVCLEVSSTDQYLRDRSAATRGLLKFHQKTQGIPAFNINTGVLEIGAGEIYHAIMANWEYYRRIEK
;
A
#
# COMPACT_ATOMS: atom_id res chain seq x y z
N MET A 1 -20.38 -15.63 -15.14
CA MET A 1 -21.10 -16.63 -14.33
C MET A 1 -22.04 -15.89 -13.39
N GLN A 2 -23.35 -16.14 -13.44
CA GLN A 2 -24.32 -15.61 -12.49
C GLN A 2 -24.51 -16.63 -11.38
N ASN A 3 -24.51 -16.13 -10.14
CA ASN A 3 -24.81 -16.99 -8.99
C ASN A 3 -26.34 -17.24 -8.91
N VAL A 4 -26.74 -18.24 -8.15
CA VAL A 4 -28.15 -18.70 -7.97
C VAL A 4 -29.12 -17.56 -7.57
N ASN A 5 -28.63 -16.41 -7.09
CA ASN A 5 -29.42 -15.23 -6.70
C ASN A 5 -29.37 -14.06 -7.69
N GLY A 6 -28.89 -14.24 -8.92
CA GLY A 6 -28.87 -13.18 -9.94
C GLY A 6 -27.88 -12.04 -9.72
N THR A 7 -27.08 -12.08 -8.64
CA THR A 7 -26.01 -11.10 -8.40
C THR A 7 -24.76 -11.50 -9.18
N ALA A 8 -24.24 -10.59 -10.00
CA ALA A 8 -23.00 -10.82 -10.71
C ALA A 8 -21.85 -11.04 -9.72
N VAL A 9 -21.04 -12.09 -9.93
CA VAL A 9 -19.81 -12.30 -9.15
C VAL A 9 -18.86 -11.14 -9.42
N PRO A 10 -18.38 -10.43 -8.40
CA PRO A 10 -17.42 -9.34 -8.61
C PRO A 10 -16.17 -9.86 -9.31
N GLN A 11 -15.70 -9.13 -10.31
CA GLN A 11 -14.49 -9.48 -11.05
C GLN A 11 -13.25 -9.22 -10.16
N PRO A 12 -12.24 -10.10 -10.20
CA PRO A 12 -10.99 -9.84 -9.50
C PRO A 12 -10.32 -8.59 -10.09
N LEU A 13 -9.90 -7.68 -9.22
CA LEU A 13 -9.20 -6.46 -9.58
C LEU A 13 -7.73 -6.57 -9.16
N VAL A 14 -6.83 -6.40 -10.13
CA VAL A 14 -5.39 -6.31 -9.87
C VAL A 14 -4.91 -4.93 -10.28
N VAL A 15 -4.37 -4.19 -9.35
CA VAL A 15 -3.91 -2.81 -9.54
C VAL A 15 -2.40 -2.75 -9.41
N GLY A 16 -1.74 -2.33 -10.47
CA GLY A 16 -0.30 -2.12 -10.52
C GLY A 16 0.14 -0.78 -9.93
N VAL A 17 1.45 -0.64 -9.77
CA VAL A 17 2.08 0.63 -9.40
C VAL A 17 2.37 1.44 -10.66
N ASN A 18 2.05 2.73 -10.63
CA ASN A 18 2.32 3.65 -11.72
C ASN A 18 3.83 3.91 -11.85
N LYS A 19 4.47 3.17 -12.75
CA LYS A 19 5.91 3.23 -12.98
C LYS A 19 6.38 4.62 -13.42
N GLN A 20 5.55 5.37 -14.15
CA GLN A 20 5.90 6.72 -14.59
C GLN A 20 6.07 7.67 -13.39
N ARG A 21 5.20 7.59 -12.38
CA ARG A 21 5.34 8.39 -11.15
C ARG A 21 6.60 8.01 -10.36
N LEU A 22 6.93 6.72 -10.31
CA LEU A 22 8.18 6.26 -9.67
C LEU A 22 9.41 6.81 -10.37
N TRP A 23 9.45 6.80 -11.71
CA TRP A 23 10.56 7.35 -12.48
C TRP A 23 10.70 8.85 -12.32
N LEU A 24 9.60 9.60 -12.24
CA LEU A 24 9.64 11.05 -11.96
C LEU A 24 10.24 11.33 -10.58
N MET A 25 9.84 10.58 -9.54
CA MET A 25 10.41 10.72 -8.19
C MET A 25 11.91 10.37 -8.16
N ALA A 26 12.32 9.30 -8.83
CA ALA A 26 13.73 8.94 -8.93
C ALA A 26 14.56 9.97 -9.69
N GLY A 27 14.00 10.59 -10.73
CA GLY A 27 14.67 11.63 -11.52
C GLY A 27 14.86 12.96 -10.80
N LEU A 28 14.00 13.28 -9.81
CA LEU A 28 14.13 14.50 -9.01
C LEU A 28 15.22 14.39 -7.92
N ALA A 29 15.58 13.18 -7.49
CA ALA A 29 16.57 12.98 -6.44
C ALA A 29 17.96 13.56 -6.78
N PRO A 30 18.57 13.35 -7.97
CA PRO A 30 19.85 13.95 -8.33
C PRO A 30 19.79 15.47 -8.46
N VAL A 31 18.64 16.04 -8.87
CA VAL A 31 18.46 17.49 -8.94
C VAL A 31 18.46 18.10 -7.53
N ALA A 32 17.72 17.50 -6.60
CA ALA A 32 17.72 17.92 -5.20
C ALA A 32 19.12 17.82 -4.58
N TRP A 33 19.87 16.76 -4.91
CA TRP A 33 21.24 16.59 -4.47
C TRP A 33 22.18 17.68 -5.01
N GLY A 34 22.08 18.00 -6.30
CA GLY A 34 22.86 19.08 -6.91
C GLY A 34 22.61 20.45 -6.29
N VAL A 35 21.36 20.78 -5.94
CA VAL A 35 21.02 22.02 -5.23
C VAL A 35 21.61 22.06 -3.84
N THR A 36 21.51 20.98 -3.07
CA THR A 36 22.07 20.89 -1.70
C THR A 36 23.60 20.91 -1.70
N TYR A 37 24.24 20.50 -2.78
CA TYR A 37 25.71 20.56 -2.93
C TYR A 37 26.28 21.97 -2.68
N PHE A 38 25.55 23.02 -3.06
CA PHE A 38 25.99 24.42 -2.86
C PHE A 38 25.81 24.92 -1.42
N PHE A 39 25.02 24.25 -0.58
CA PHE A 39 24.61 24.77 0.74
C PHE A 39 25.16 23.97 1.92
N LEU A 40 25.67 22.75 1.73
CA LEU A 40 26.07 21.83 2.81
C LEU A 40 27.59 21.58 2.82
N GLY A 41 28.12 21.23 3.98
CA GLY A 41 29.52 20.83 4.18
C GLY A 41 29.82 19.46 3.51
N ARG A 42 31.12 19.19 3.33
CA ARG A 42 31.57 17.96 2.60
C ARG A 42 31.07 16.64 3.22
N VAL A 43 31.02 16.54 4.54
CA VAL A 43 30.61 15.32 5.24
C VAL A 43 29.11 15.05 5.07
N GLU A 44 28.29 16.10 5.20
CA GLU A 44 26.85 16.04 5.04
C GLU A 44 26.47 15.66 3.60
N LEU A 45 27.26 16.13 2.62
CA LEU A 45 27.08 15.76 1.21
C LEU A 45 27.35 14.28 0.94
N ILE A 46 28.36 13.69 1.60
CA ILE A 46 28.67 12.26 1.46
C ILE A 46 27.52 11.43 2.01
N ILE A 47 27.03 11.76 3.20
CA ILE A 47 25.91 11.05 3.84
C ILE A 47 24.65 11.16 2.97
N LEU A 48 24.33 12.35 2.52
CA LEU A 48 23.17 12.58 1.64
C LEU A 48 23.31 11.82 0.32
N GLY A 49 24.51 11.81 -0.28
CA GLY A 49 24.81 11.05 -1.50
C GLY A 49 24.56 9.55 -1.33
N ILE A 50 25.00 8.97 -0.22
CA ILE A 50 24.75 7.56 0.11
C ILE A 50 23.26 7.31 0.25
N CYS A 51 22.51 8.16 0.95
CA CYS A 51 21.08 8.03 1.11
C CYS A 51 20.33 8.09 -0.25
N VAL A 52 20.74 8.99 -1.14
CA VAL A 52 20.18 9.12 -2.49
C VAL A 52 20.46 7.86 -3.31
N ILE A 53 21.69 7.34 -3.28
CA ILE A 53 22.06 6.10 -3.99
C ILE A 53 21.21 4.92 -3.49
N ILE A 54 21.08 4.78 -2.17
CA ILE A 54 20.24 3.74 -1.58
C ILE A 54 18.78 3.89 -2.04
N ALA A 55 18.22 5.10 -1.99
CA ALA A 55 16.85 5.35 -2.43
C ALA A 55 16.65 5.04 -3.92
N VAL A 56 17.62 5.39 -4.78
CA VAL A 56 17.58 5.07 -6.21
C VAL A 56 17.65 3.57 -6.44
N ILE A 57 18.54 2.85 -5.75
CA ILE A 57 18.67 1.38 -5.87
C ILE A 57 17.35 0.71 -5.46
N TYR A 58 16.74 1.14 -4.35
CA TYR A 58 15.45 0.61 -3.91
C TYR A 58 14.33 0.93 -4.91
N GLY A 59 14.28 2.16 -5.41
CA GLY A 59 13.31 2.56 -6.43
C GLY A 59 13.45 1.78 -7.73
N LEU A 60 14.68 1.57 -8.20
CA LEU A 60 14.97 0.76 -9.38
C LEU A 60 14.61 -0.71 -9.18
N LYS A 61 14.96 -1.29 -8.02
CA LYS A 61 14.58 -2.65 -7.69
C LYS A 61 13.06 -2.82 -7.75
N GLU A 62 12.30 -1.92 -7.15
CA GLU A 62 10.84 -1.95 -7.15
C GLU A 62 10.27 -1.77 -8.57
N ALA A 63 10.85 -0.87 -9.38
CA ALA A 63 10.41 -0.61 -10.75
C ALA A 63 10.69 -1.78 -11.71
N ILE A 64 11.79 -2.52 -11.51
CA ILE A 64 12.24 -3.59 -12.41
C ILE A 64 11.70 -4.96 -11.99
N TRP A 65 11.75 -5.25 -10.69
CA TRP A 65 11.39 -6.57 -10.14
C TRP A 65 10.19 -6.52 -9.19
N GLY A 66 9.66 -5.33 -8.89
CA GLY A 66 8.53 -5.18 -8.00
C GLY A 66 7.24 -5.68 -8.66
N ASP A 67 6.74 -6.80 -8.19
CA ASP A 67 5.38 -7.28 -8.46
C ASP A 67 4.41 -6.61 -7.48
N SER A 68 4.70 -5.31 -7.20
CA SER A 68 3.94 -4.50 -6.23
C SER A 68 2.56 -4.23 -6.78
N LYS A 69 1.60 -4.96 -6.26
CA LYS A 69 0.21 -4.87 -6.68
C LYS A 69 -0.75 -4.97 -5.51
N VAL A 70 -1.90 -4.34 -5.69
CA VAL A 70 -3.06 -4.55 -4.86
C VAL A 70 -3.97 -5.52 -5.61
N THR A 71 -4.32 -6.63 -4.98
CA THR A 71 -5.22 -7.64 -5.52
C THR A 71 -6.47 -7.69 -4.66
N ILE A 72 -7.63 -7.59 -5.31
CA ILE A 72 -8.95 -7.73 -4.71
C ILE A 72 -9.60 -8.91 -5.41
N ASP A 73 -9.79 -10.01 -4.70
CA ASP A 73 -10.29 -11.26 -5.26
C ASP A 73 -11.30 -11.96 -4.31
N SER A 74 -11.62 -13.21 -4.62
CA SER A 74 -12.56 -14.01 -3.81
C SER A 74 -12.07 -14.30 -2.39
N GLN A 75 -10.78 -14.21 -2.11
CA GLN A 75 -10.21 -14.49 -0.80
C GLN A 75 -10.17 -13.26 0.11
N GLY A 76 -10.04 -12.06 -0.49
CA GLY A 76 -9.90 -10.82 0.25
C GLY A 76 -9.13 -9.75 -0.49
N VAL A 77 -8.47 -8.89 0.28
CA VAL A 77 -7.63 -7.79 -0.21
C VAL A 77 -6.19 -8.05 0.16
N THR A 78 -5.31 -8.07 -0.83
CA THR A 78 -3.87 -8.24 -0.67
C THR A 78 -3.14 -7.02 -1.21
N ASP A 79 -2.33 -6.38 -0.38
CA ASP A 79 -1.34 -5.41 -0.82
C ASP A 79 0.06 -6.02 -0.62
N SER A 80 0.70 -6.40 -1.72
CA SER A 80 2.02 -7.05 -1.69
C SER A 80 3.11 -6.16 -1.06
N ARG A 81 2.94 -4.84 -1.11
CA ARG A 81 3.86 -3.85 -0.52
C ARG A 81 3.86 -3.89 1.00
N LEU A 82 2.71 -4.17 1.62
CA LEU A 82 2.59 -4.28 3.07
C LEU A 82 3.20 -5.57 3.60
N GLY A 83 3.24 -6.60 2.76
CA GLY A 83 3.73 -7.92 3.15
C GLY A 83 2.93 -8.57 4.28
N LEU A 84 1.71 -8.15 4.56
CA LEU A 84 0.86 -8.67 5.63
C LEU A 84 0.03 -9.90 5.22
N GLY A 85 0.08 -10.27 3.93
CA GLY A 85 -0.78 -11.29 3.36
C GLY A 85 -2.17 -10.73 3.02
N THR A 86 -3.13 -11.62 2.85
CA THR A 86 -4.49 -11.29 2.43
C THR A 86 -5.38 -10.96 3.61
N ALA A 87 -5.94 -9.75 3.65
CA ALA A 87 -7.02 -9.40 4.56
C ALA A 87 -8.30 -10.09 4.09
N ARG A 88 -8.71 -11.17 4.75
CA ARG A 88 -9.87 -11.98 4.35
C ARG A 88 -11.16 -11.23 4.56
N TRP A 89 -12.15 -11.44 3.70
CA TRP A 89 -13.44 -10.74 3.77
C TRP A 89 -14.13 -10.86 5.13
N ARG A 90 -14.10 -12.04 5.74
CA ARG A 90 -14.69 -12.30 7.07
C ARG A 90 -14.00 -11.53 8.21
N ASP A 91 -12.73 -11.17 8.03
CA ASP A 91 -11.95 -10.50 9.07
C ASP A 91 -12.08 -8.97 8.96
N ILE A 92 -12.56 -8.44 7.84
CA ILE A 92 -12.74 -7.00 7.61
C ILE A 92 -14.00 -6.53 8.36
N ARG A 93 -13.83 -5.53 9.22
CA ARG A 93 -14.91 -4.90 10.00
C ARG A 93 -15.37 -3.58 9.42
N ASN A 94 -14.44 -2.81 8.89
CA ASN A 94 -14.71 -1.49 8.34
C ASN A 94 -13.73 -1.15 7.21
N VAL A 95 -14.21 -0.38 6.24
CA VAL A 95 -13.42 0.13 5.11
C VAL A 95 -13.72 1.62 4.97
N TYR A 96 -12.69 2.45 4.94
CA TYR A 96 -12.84 3.88 4.77
C TYR A 96 -11.63 4.49 4.06
N VAL A 97 -11.82 5.70 3.54
CA VAL A 97 -10.74 6.48 2.96
C VAL A 97 -10.27 7.52 3.95
N LYS A 98 -8.97 7.61 4.18
CA LYS A 98 -8.34 8.63 5.01
C LYS A 98 -7.22 9.31 4.25
N GLU A 99 -7.18 10.62 4.30
CA GLU A 99 -6.09 11.41 3.71
C GLU A 99 -4.95 11.59 4.71
N LEU A 100 -3.73 11.29 4.27
CA LEU A 100 -2.51 11.48 5.05
C LEU A 100 -1.48 12.21 4.19
N HIS A 101 -1.04 13.38 4.64
CA HIS A 101 -0.11 14.23 3.90
C HIS A 101 -0.54 14.47 2.43
N ASN A 102 -1.81 14.80 2.23
CA ASN A 102 -2.44 15.00 0.92
C ASN A 102 -2.41 13.76 0.00
N VAL A 103 -2.19 12.57 0.57
CA VAL A 103 -2.28 11.30 -0.14
C VAL A 103 -3.44 10.49 0.43
N PRO A 104 -4.41 10.11 -0.41
CA PRO A 104 -5.51 9.28 0.04
C PRO A 104 -5.06 7.83 0.26
N HIS A 105 -5.51 7.26 1.37
CA HIS A 105 -5.27 5.88 1.77
C HIS A 105 -6.61 5.17 1.93
N VAL A 106 -6.74 3.98 1.36
CA VAL A 106 -7.87 3.09 1.66
C VAL A 106 -7.48 2.24 2.86
N CYS A 107 -8.19 2.43 3.95
CA CYS A 107 -7.93 1.80 5.24
C CYS A 107 -8.90 0.65 5.48
N LEU A 108 -8.37 -0.52 5.89
CA LEU A 108 -9.17 -1.67 6.27
C LEU A 108 -8.95 -1.99 7.74
N GLU A 109 -10.01 -1.93 8.52
CA GLU A 109 -10.01 -2.39 9.91
C GLU A 109 -10.32 -3.88 9.94
N VAL A 110 -9.38 -4.67 10.43
CA VAL A 110 -9.55 -6.12 10.58
C VAL A 110 -9.80 -6.48 12.03
N SER A 111 -10.52 -7.59 12.27
CA SER A 111 -10.92 -8.06 13.61
C SER A 111 -9.72 -8.37 14.52
N SER A 112 -8.61 -8.84 13.97
CA SER A 112 -7.38 -9.11 14.70
C SER A 112 -6.16 -8.82 13.85
N THR A 113 -5.53 -7.68 14.06
CA THR A 113 -4.27 -7.33 13.39
C THR A 113 -3.13 -8.23 13.85
N ASP A 114 -3.14 -8.69 15.10
CA ASP A 114 -2.05 -9.49 15.67
C ASP A 114 -1.88 -10.85 14.99
N GLN A 115 -2.93 -11.46 14.45
CA GLN A 115 -2.82 -12.71 13.68
C GLN A 115 -2.00 -12.53 12.40
N TYR A 116 -2.14 -11.39 11.71
CA TYR A 116 -1.41 -11.05 10.49
C TYR A 116 0.04 -10.61 10.77
N LEU A 117 0.31 -10.20 12.00
CA LEU A 117 1.63 -9.78 12.45
C LEU A 117 2.44 -10.91 13.09
N ARG A 118 1.84 -12.07 13.39
CA ARG A 118 2.48 -13.15 14.17
C ARG A 118 3.79 -13.62 13.55
N ASP A 119 3.80 -13.79 12.22
CA ASP A 119 4.95 -14.34 11.49
C ASP A 119 5.94 -13.26 11.01
N ARG A 120 5.76 -12.02 11.49
CA ARG A 120 6.61 -10.89 11.11
C ARG A 120 7.71 -10.64 12.14
N SER A 121 8.83 -10.06 11.67
CA SER A 121 9.93 -9.67 12.56
C SER A 121 9.46 -8.70 13.64
N ALA A 122 10.14 -8.70 14.79
CA ALA A 122 9.82 -7.76 15.88
C ALA A 122 9.94 -6.29 15.43
N ALA A 123 10.90 -5.99 14.55
CA ALA A 123 11.09 -4.67 13.98
C ALA A 123 9.88 -4.24 13.13
N THR A 124 9.39 -5.10 12.23
CA THR A 124 8.22 -4.82 11.40
C THR A 124 6.97 -4.61 12.25
N ARG A 125 6.76 -5.47 13.26
CA ARG A 125 5.64 -5.32 14.21
C ARG A 125 5.70 -3.99 14.96
N GLY A 126 6.89 -3.63 15.45
CA GLY A 126 7.13 -2.37 16.16
C GLY A 126 6.83 -1.16 15.29
N LEU A 127 7.31 -1.15 14.05
CA LEU A 127 7.09 -0.08 13.09
C LEU A 127 5.60 0.10 12.76
N LEU A 128 4.86 -0.99 12.50
CA LEU A 128 3.44 -0.93 12.19
C LEU A 128 2.61 -0.45 13.38
N LYS A 129 2.91 -0.91 14.60
CA LYS A 129 2.26 -0.41 15.83
C LYS A 129 2.57 1.05 16.09
N PHE A 130 3.80 1.49 15.80
CA PHE A 130 4.17 2.90 15.92
C PHE A 130 3.38 3.77 14.92
N HIS A 131 3.29 3.36 13.64
CA HIS A 131 2.50 4.07 12.64
C HIS A 131 1.01 4.12 13.01
N GLN A 132 0.47 3.02 13.50
CA GLN A 132 -0.93 2.98 13.96
C GLN A 132 -1.17 3.97 15.10
N LYS A 133 -0.25 4.04 16.06
CA LYS A 133 -0.37 4.93 17.22
C LYS A 133 -0.18 6.41 16.87
N THR A 134 0.76 6.74 15.99
CA THR A 134 1.13 8.13 15.66
C THR A 134 0.25 8.74 14.57
N GLN A 135 -0.13 7.96 13.57
CA GLN A 135 -0.88 8.42 12.41
C GLN A 135 -2.37 8.05 12.46
N GLY A 136 -2.76 7.18 13.40
CA GLY A 136 -4.14 6.72 13.56
C GLY A 136 -4.66 6.00 12.32
N ILE A 137 -3.80 5.27 11.61
CA ILE A 137 -4.15 4.44 10.45
C ILE A 137 -3.98 2.96 10.80
N PRO A 138 -4.87 2.07 10.34
CA PRO A 138 -4.73 0.63 10.58
C PRO A 138 -3.51 0.05 9.89
N ALA A 139 -3.08 -1.15 10.29
CA ALA A 139 -1.97 -1.85 9.68
C ALA A 139 -2.22 -2.14 8.19
N PHE A 140 -3.46 -2.49 7.84
CA PHE A 140 -3.89 -2.61 6.46
C PHE A 140 -4.35 -1.24 5.94
N ASN A 141 -3.44 -0.52 5.30
CA ASN A 141 -3.72 0.74 4.64
C ASN A 141 -3.08 0.74 3.25
N ILE A 142 -3.88 0.96 2.24
CA ILE A 142 -3.47 0.98 0.85
C ILE A 142 -3.17 2.42 0.47
N ASN A 143 -1.89 2.75 0.36
CA ASN A 143 -1.46 4.04 -0.18
C ASN A 143 -1.73 4.07 -1.69
N THR A 144 -2.61 4.97 -2.13
CA THR A 144 -3.03 5.05 -3.53
C THR A 144 -2.23 6.04 -4.36
N GLY A 145 -1.36 6.84 -3.72
CA GLY A 145 -0.58 7.89 -4.41
C GLY A 145 0.34 7.41 -5.52
N VAL A 146 0.74 6.13 -5.46
CA VAL A 146 1.63 5.50 -6.46
C VAL A 146 0.92 4.43 -7.30
N LEU A 147 -0.37 4.23 -7.13
CA LEU A 147 -1.14 3.25 -7.90
C LEU A 147 -1.66 3.84 -9.22
N GLU A 148 -2.03 2.94 -10.13
CA GLU A 148 -2.57 3.30 -11.45
C GLU A 148 -3.98 3.88 -11.36
N ILE A 149 -4.75 3.47 -10.34
CA ILE A 149 -6.11 3.93 -10.10
C ILE A 149 -6.24 4.65 -8.75
N GLY A 150 -7.28 5.47 -8.63
CA GLY A 150 -7.51 6.31 -7.45
C GLY A 150 -8.12 5.57 -6.27
N ALA A 151 -8.08 6.22 -5.08
CA ALA A 151 -8.62 5.66 -3.85
C ALA A 151 -10.12 5.35 -3.94
N GLY A 152 -10.89 6.16 -4.67
CA GLY A 152 -12.33 5.96 -4.86
C GLY A 152 -12.64 4.65 -5.58
N GLU A 153 -11.92 4.37 -6.66
CA GLU A 153 -12.11 3.14 -7.44
C GLU A 153 -11.76 1.89 -6.63
N ILE A 154 -10.62 1.95 -5.89
CA ILE A 154 -10.21 0.85 -4.99
C ILE A 154 -11.24 0.65 -3.89
N TYR A 155 -11.70 1.73 -3.27
CA TYR A 155 -12.72 1.69 -2.23
C TYR A 155 -14.02 1.04 -2.73
N HIS A 156 -14.52 1.47 -3.89
CA HIS A 156 -15.73 0.90 -4.48
C HIS A 156 -15.57 -0.59 -4.84
N ALA A 157 -14.42 -0.98 -5.38
CA ALA A 157 -14.13 -2.37 -5.67
C ALA A 157 -14.10 -3.23 -4.41
N ILE A 158 -13.47 -2.73 -3.33
CA ILE A 158 -13.43 -3.42 -2.03
C ILE A 158 -14.84 -3.55 -1.46
N MET A 159 -15.64 -2.47 -1.44
CA MET A 159 -16.99 -2.48 -0.89
C MET A 159 -17.92 -3.45 -1.62
N ALA A 160 -17.88 -3.45 -2.96
CA ALA A 160 -18.69 -4.36 -3.78
C ALA A 160 -18.36 -5.84 -3.48
N ASN A 161 -17.08 -6.18 -3.39
CA ASN A 161 -16.63 -7.52 -3.04
C ASN A 161 -16.99 -7.88 -1.59
N TRP A 162 -16.75 -6.98 -0.64
CA TRP A 162 -17.04 -7.21 0.78
C TRP A 162 -18.52 -7.46 1.03
N GLU A 163 -19.42 -6.65 0.43
CA GLU A 163 -20.87 -6.86 0.53
C GLU A 163 -21.30 -8.20 -0.07
N TYR A 164 -20.72 -8.58 -1.22
CA TYR A 164 -21.02 -9.85 -1.89
C TYR A 164 -20.60 -11.03 -1.01
N TYR A 165 -19.33 -11.10 -0.58
CA TYR A 165 -18.79 -12.23 0.16
C TYR A 165 -19.36 -12.34 1.58
N ARG A 166 -19.64 -11.22 2.24
CA ARG A 166 -20.31 -11.19 3.55
C ARG A 166 -21.73 -11.79 3.53
N ARG A 167 -22.42 -11.74 2.38
CA ARG A 167 -23.76 -12.36 2.22
C ARG A 167 -23.69 -13.86 2.03
N ILE A 168 -22.62 -14.37 1.44
CA ILE A 168 -22.45 -15.80 1.13
C ILE A 168 -21.95 -16.57 2.35
N GLU A 169 -21.15 -15.93 3.22
CA GLU A 169 -20.59 -16.56 4.42
C GLU A 169 -21.55 -16.57 5.63
N LYS A 170 -22.76 -16.04 5.49
CA LYS A 170 -23.84 -16.14 6.50
C LYS A 170 -24.70 -17.36 6.25
#